data_4ba72561d61b54ee7dd6a3b0de2ee506
#
_entry.id   4ba72561d61b54ee7dd6a3b0de2ee506
#
_cell.length_a   1.000
_cell.length_b   1.000
_cell.length_c   1.000
_cell.angle_alpha   90.00
_cell.angle_beta   90.00
_cell.angle_gamma   90.00
#
_symmetry.space_group_name_H-M   'P 1'
#
loop_
_entity.id
_entity.type
_entity.pdbx_description
1 polymer ?
#
loop_
_entity_poly.entity_id
_entity_poly.type
_entity_poly.pdbx_seq_one_letter_code
_entity_poly.pdbx_strand_id
1 'polypeptide(L)'
;MKKNLFWILLSVLFCACSEQNVDGEFFLRGQEVKFDSANENLWPKFLYGQTMFAWSDDNSIHAGKITEKEWQKAERISGAGVNDDLERLEFSQGNNGELFIWNKPTVGLFDTGCFKSLIKVQNADDIASIMDRTKWETYDLKKVLGFTGGSYVALSDTTILSRGMFKDDLKRVYSIIDIKNQKLTPIDYCPKSKDLSDEEICMRFLAGNILGNRKGRMLYYNNCRKFAYIFNIEGTKVNILKDLYSYTFVPAPGTECVNCCANSDRIYLLVRDTNIKGERCNEDDMFRYGNTVEVYDWDGIKHQVIHLDNYYREIMLSGDGNTLFLHPGMTGDIIKPALYSYDISNLKDNTMIDSIEIKNICKANFEKTKEKYGKKDVLKEGDMMADFELYDYDDKPHHLNEFLGKGKYTILVFSDLHCGWCQKSKPYLDKLYKQNKDKIEMITVSDDKLSEWKDKPNGEVSWHEWNDHNLAREIRKKYDVLGNPTFFVINSEGKIVKKYVGFAEQVFDEMKDIVSGKK
;
A
#
# COMPACT_ATOMS: atom_id res chain seq x y z
N MET A 1 39.72 42.19 25.10
CA MET A 1 38.67 41.21 25.39
C MET A 1 37.26 41.73 25.14
N LYS A 2 36.93 42.31 23.97
CA LYS A 2 35.56 42.79 23.66
C LYS A 2 35.13 42.53 22.20
N LYS A 3 35.85 41.70 21.43
CA LYS A 3 35.51 41.41 20.04
C LYS A 3 34.96 39.99 19.79
N ASN A 4 34.99 39.08 20.77
CA ASN A 4 34.53 37.69 20.59
C ASN A 4 33.12 37.38 21.09
N LEU A 5 32.44 38.40 21.68
CA LEU A 5 31.03 38.20 22.19
C LEU A 5 29.97 38.49 21.12
N PHE A 6 30.36 39.19 20.02
CA PHE A 6 29.40 39.56 18.98
C PHE A 6 29.13 38.45 17.95
N TRP A 7 30.05 37.50 17.79
CA TRP A 7 29.88 36.37 16.88
C TRP A 7 29.13 35.18 17.48
N ILE A 8 29.06 35.08 18.80
CA ILE A 8 28.29 34.01 19.49
C ILE A 8 26.79 34.36 19.54
N LEU A 9 26.44 35.66 19.52
CA LEU A 9 25.04 36.08 19.46
C LEU A 9 24.45 36.03 18.05
N LEU A 10 25.27 36.02 16.98
CA LEU A 10 24.77 35.90 15.60
C LEU A 10 24.57 34.44 15.17
N SER A 11 25.22 33.48 15.81
CA SER A 11 25.04 32.05 15.51
C SER A 11 23.81 31.42 16.19
N VAL A 12 23.22 32.08 17.18
CA VAL A 12 21.99 31.63 17.86
C VAL A 12 20.72 32.16 17.17
N LEU A 13 20.85 33.14 16.27
CA LEU A 13 19.71 33.76 15.57
C LEU A 13 19.37 33.09 14.22
N PHE A 14 20.13 32.08 13.77
CA PHE A 14 19.86 31.36 12.51
C PHE A 14 19.36 29.92 12.70
N CYS A 15 19.04 29.51 13.93
CA CYS A 15 18.31 28.26 14.19
C CYS A 15 16.87 28.51 14.68
N ALA A 16 16.28 29.65 14.35
CA ALA A 16 14.84 29.73 14.32
C ALA A 16 14.39 28.97 13.08
N CYS A 17 14.09 27.67 13.23
CA CYS A 17 13.11 27.03 12.36
C CYS A 17 11.96 28.02 12.30
N SER A 18 11.71 28.60 11.12
CA SER A 18 10.49 29.36 10.88
C SER A 18 9.36 28.37 11.14
N GLU A 19 8.71 28.48 12.30
CA GLU A 19 7.36 27.94 12.46
C GLU A 19 6.59 28.55 11.30
N GLN A 20 6.26 27.73 10.32
CA GLN A 20 5.41 28.15 9.23
C GLN A 20 4.10 28.56 9.89
N ASN A 21 3.71 29.83 9.74
CA ASN A 21 2.41 30.29 10.19
C ASN A 21 1.35 29.43 9.53
N VAL A 22 0.72 28.56 10.31
CA VAL A 22 -0.40 27.74 9.87
C VAL A 22 -1.65 28.61 9.97
N ASP A 23 -2.42 28.70 8.90
CA ASP A 23 -3.63 29.54 8.85
C ASP A 23 -4.72 29.04 9.81
N GLY A 24 -4.63 27.79 10.27
CA GLY A 24 -5.52 27.24 11.27
C GLY A 24 -5.30 25.75 11.55
N GLU A 25 -5.72 25.38 12.74
CA GLU A 25 -5.76 24.00 13.22
C GLU A 25 -7.21 23.63 13.52
N PHE A 26 -7.68 22.49 12.97
CA PHE A 26 -9.09 22.12 12.96
C PHE A 26 -9.28 20.70 13.47
N PHE A 27 -10.37 20.47 14.21
CA PHE A 27 -10.81 19.13 14.55
C PHE A 27 -12.13 18.83 13.84
N LEU A 28 -12.18 17.72 13.11
CA LEU A 28 -13.36 17.30 12.38
C LEU A 28 -13.85 15.93 12.86
N ARG A 29 -15.17 15.77 12.85
CA ARG A 29 -15.84 14.49 13.06
C ARG A 29 -16.34 13.93 11.75
N GLY A 30 -15.99 12.70 11.47
CA GLY A 30 -16.39 12.00 10.25
C GLY A 30 -17.82 11.51 10.31
N GLN A 31 -18.45 11.49 9.16
CA GLN A 31 -19.72 10.81 8.95
C GLN A 31 -19.46 9.48 8.24
N GLU A 32 -19.99 8.38 8.78
CA GLU A 32 -19.91 7.09 8.10
C GLU A 32 -20.75 7.12 6.82
N VAL A 33 -20.14 6.75 5.70
CA VAL A 33 -20.80 6.63 4.40
C VAL A 33 -21.53 5.28 4.35
N LYS A 34 -22.82 5.30 4.07
CA LYS A 34 -23.62 4.07 3.92
C LYS A 34 -23.32 3.42 2.57
N PHE A 35 -23.06 2.15 2.56
CA PHE A 35 -22.90 1.36 1.36
C PHE A 35 -24.24 0.76 0.93
N ASP A 36 -24.50 0.75 -0.38
CA ASP A 36 -25.48 -0.16 -0.94
C ASP A 36 -25.10 -1.60 -0.58
N SER A 37 -26.07 -2.48 -0.33
CA SER A 37 -25.82 -3.87 0.06
C SER A 37 -24.96 -4.64 -0.96
N ALA A 38 -25.02 -4.27 -2.23
CA ALA A 38 -24.17 -4.85 -3.27
C ALA A 38 -22.69 -4.47 -3.14
N ASN A 39 -22.35 -3.42 -2.37
CA ASN A 39 -21.01 -2.88 -2.21
C ASN A 39 -20.31 -3.38 -0.93
N GLU A 40 -20.94 -4.18 -0.09
CA GLU A 40 -20.44 -4.55 1.24
C GLU A 40 -19.06 -5.24 1.27
N ASN A 41 -18.62 -5.78 0.13
CA ASN A 41 -17.31 -6.42 -0.03
C ASN A 41 -16.39 -5.68 -1.01
N LEU A 42 -16.71 -4.44 -1.36
CA LEU A 42 -15.94 -3.62 -2.29
C LEU A 42 -15.02 -2.67 -1.54
N TRP A 43 -13.72 -2.70 -1.85
CA TRP A 43 -12.70 -1.86 -1.22
C TRP A 43 -12.48 -0.58 -2.03
N PRO A 44 -12.89 0.60 -1.52
CA PRO A 44 -12.65 1.89 -2.18
C PRO A 44 -11.14 2.10 -2.43
N LYS A 45 -10.78 2.56 -3.63
CA LYS A 45 -9.38 2.74 -4.00
C LYS A 45 -9.08 4.03 -4.74
N PHE A 46 -10.00 4.51 -5.52
CA PHE A 46 -9.78 5.68 -6.34
C PHE A 46 -11.09 6.45 -6.51
N LEU A 47 -11.01 7.76 -6.39
CA LEU A 47 -12.14 8.65 -6.59
C LEU A 47 -11.87 9.58 -7.77
N TYR A 48 -12.79 9.59 -8.73
CA TYR A 48 -12.77 10.50 -9.86
C TYR A 48 -14.11 11.23 -9.95
N GLY A 49 -14.09 12.56 -9.80
CA GLY A 49 -15.32 13.33 -9.68
C GLY A 49 -16.20 12.87 -8.52
N GLN A 50 -17.36 12.32 -8.85
CA GLN A 50 -18.29 11.67 -7.92
C GLN A 50 -18.36 10.14 -8.12
N THR A 51 -17.43 9.56 -8.84
CA THR A 51 -17.38 8.12 -9.11
C THR A 51 -16.30 7.48 -8.26
N MET A 52 -16.70 6.60 -7.36
CA MET A 52 -15.83 5.77 -6.55
C MET A 52 -15.51 4.47 -7.27
N PHE A 53 -14.24 4.18 -7.47
CA PHE A 53 -13.74 2.92 -7.97
C PHE A 53 -13.30 2.06 -6.80
N ALA A 54 -13.65 0.79 -6.84
CA ALA A 54 -13.34 -0.15 -5.79
C ALA A 54 -12.96 -1.52 -6.36
N TRP A 55 -12.20 -2.27 -5.60
CA TRP A 55 -11.85 -3.64 -5.91
C TRP A 55 -12.63 -4.62 -5.04
N SER A 56 -13.05 -5.69 -5.66
CA SER A 56 -13.60 -6.84 -4.96
C SER A 56 -12.49 -7.86 -4.67
N ASP A 57 -12.85 -8.84 -3.89
CA ASP A 57 -11.95 -9.94 -3.52
C ASP A 57 -11.48 -10.80 -4.71
N ASP A 58 -12.25 -10.87 -5.79
CA ASP A 58 -11.87 -11.57 -7.02
C ASP A 58 -11.02 -10.72 -7.98
N ASN A 59 -10.49 -9.59 -7.51
CA ASN A 59 -9.74 -8.58 -8.26
C ASN A 59 -10.55 -7.90 -9.38
N SER A 60 -11.86 -8.08 -9.43
CA SER A 60 -12.69 -7.28 -10.33
C SER A 60 -12.82 -5.85 -9.82
N ILE A 61 -13.05 -4.92 -10.74
CA ILE A 61 -13.21 -3.51 -10.44
C ILE A 61 -14.66 -3.10 -10.65
N HIS A 62 -15.12 -2.33 -9.70
CA HIS A 62 -16.47 -1.79 -9.66
C HIS A 62 -16.41 -0.27 -9.58
N ALA A 63 -17.42 0.40 -10.16
CA ALA A 63 -17.56 1.84 -10.10
C ALA A 63 -18.98 2.23 -9.73
N GLY A 64 -19.15 3.18 -8.82
CA GLY A 64 -20.46 3.64 -8.35
C GLY A 64 -20.44 5.10 -7.94
N LYS A 65 -21.58 5.78 -8.03
CA LYS A 65 -21.71 7.16 -7.54
C LYS A 65 -21.59 7.21 -6.03
N ILE A 66 -20.88 8.21 -5.56
CA ILE A 66 -20.72 8.48 -4.14
C ILE A 66 -21.13 9.89 -3.78
N THR A 67 -21.72 10.02 -2.61
CA THR A 67 -22.01 11.29 -1.93
C THR A 67 -21.39 11.23 -0.53
N GLU A 68 -21.44 12.32 0.21
CA GLU A 68 -21.00 12.36 1.60
C GLU A 68 -21.72 11.34 2.51
N LYS A 69 -22.93 10.92 2.15
CA LYS A 69 -23.79 10.08 2.98
C LYS A 69 -23.89 8.64 2.52
N GLU A 70 -23.77 8.41 1.22
CA GLU A 70 -24.00 7.09 0.65
C GLU A 70 -23.14 6.79 -0.57
N TRP A 71 -22.77 5.55 -0.72
CA TRP A 71 -22.18 5.00 -1.94
C TRP A 71 -23.21 4.08 -2.59
N GLN A 72 -23.75 4.58 -3.71
CA GLN A 72 -24.77 3.89 -4.48
C GLN A 72 -24.22 2.59 -5.08
N LYS A 73 -25.11 1.68 -5.47
CA LYS A 73 -24.77 0.41 -6.11
C LYS A 73 -23.70 0.63 -7.19
N ALA A 74 -22.58 -0.05 -7.02
CA ALA A 74 -21.49 -0.05 -7.97
C ALA A 74 -21.70 -1.11 -9.05
N GLU A 75 -21.37 -0.75 -10.30
CA GLU A 75 -21.39 -1.64 -11.44
C GLU A 75 -20.01 -2.23 -11.68
N ARG A 76 -19.96 -3.50 -12.06
CA ARG A 76 -18.71 -4.19 -12.39
C ARG A 76 -18.20 -3.72 -13.75
N ILE A 77 -16.97 -3.20 -13.80
CA ILE A 77 -16.35 -2.67 -15.03
C ILE A 77 -15.24 -3.57 -15.59
N SER A 78 -14.73 -4.54 -14.83
CA SER A 78 -13.73 -5.51 -15.29
C SER A 78 -13.89 -6.87 -14.62
N GLY A 79 -13.29 -7.91 -15.22
CA GLY A 79 -13.30 -9.28 -14.74
C GLY A 79 -14.29 -10.18 -15.49
N ALA A 80 -14.45 -11.44 -15.06
CA ALA A 80 -15.20 -12.46 -15.79
C ALA A 80 -16.61 -12.02 -16.21
N GLY A 81 -16.92 -12.15 -17.51
CA GLY A 81 -18.18 -11.74 -18.11
C GLY A 81 -18.31 -10.26 -18.43
N VAL A 82 -17.34 -9.43 -18.03
CA VAL A 82 -17.30 -7.99 -18.34
C VAL A 82 -15.86 -7.58 -18.57
N ASN A 83 -15.51 -7.21 -19.78
CA ASN A 83 -14.16 -6.76 -20.14
C ASN A 83 -13.06 -7.73 -19.66
N ASP A 84 -13.14 -9.02 -20.04
CA ASP A 84 -12.23 -10.09 -19.61
C ASP A 84 -10.76 -9.84 -20.02
N ASP A 85 -10.52 -8.98 -21.01
CA ASP A 85 -9.20 -8.54 -21.45
C ASP A 85 -8.53 -7.53 -20.50
N LEU A 86 -9.28 -6.99 -19.55
CA LEU A 86 -8.78 -6.11 -18.51
C LEU A 86 -8.42 -6.91 -17.27
N GLU A 87 -7.12 -6.96 -16.95
CA GLU A 87 -6.63 -7.79 -15.85
C GLU A 87 -6.41 -6.95 -14.57
N ARG A 88 -5.23 -6.40 -14.45
CA ARG A 88 -4.83 -5.62 -13.28
C ARG A 88 -4.89 -4.14 -13.60
N LEU A 89 -5.92 -3.46 -13.12
CA LEU A 89 -6.12 -2.04 -13.42
C LEU A 89 -5.54 -1.15 -12.33
N GLU A 90 -4.95 -0.06 -12.77
CA GLU A 90 -4.61 1.09 -11.95
C GLU A 90 -5.19 2.36 -12.59
N PHE A 91 -5.43 3.38 -11.79
CA PHE A 91 -6.08 4.60 -12.25
C PHE A 91 -5.19 5.81 -12.00
N SER A 92 -5.24 6.77 -12.92
CA SER A 92 -4.67 8.10 -12.72
C SER A 92 -5.51 9.14 -13.43
N GLN A 93 -5.43 10.38 -12.96
CA GLN A 93 -6.16 11.50 -13.54
C GLN A 93 -5.28 12.23 -14.56
N GLY A 94 -5.87 12.56 -15.71
CA GLY A 94 -5.24 13.38 -16.73
C GLY A 94 -5.30 14.88 -16.43
N ASN A 95 -4.63 15.68 -17.28
CA ASN A 95 -4.51 17.12 -17.07
C ASN A 95 -5.80 17.89 -17.44
N ASN A 96 -6.60 17.37 -18.36
CA ASN A 96 -7.80 18.02 -18.89
C ASN A 96 -9.09 17.31 -18.48
N GLY A 97 -9.08 16.61 -17.33
CA GLY A 97 -10.25 15.88 -16.86
C GLY A 97 -10.43 14.50 -17.50
N GLU A 98 -9.37 13.91 -18.03
CA GLU A 98 -9.39 12.53 -18.48
C GLU A 98 -9.16 11.58 -17.31
N LEU A 99 -9.74 10.39 -17.43
CA LEU A 99 -9.41 9.22 -16.62
C LEU A 99 -8.47 8.31 -17.42
N PHE A 100 -7.30 8.03 -16.88
CA PHE A 100 -6.38 7.01 -17.41
C PHE A 100 -6.56 5.71 -16.65
N ILE A 101 -6.81 4.64 -17.39
CA ILE A 101 -6.93 3.27 -16.86
C ILE A 101 -5.75 2.47 -17.40
N TRP A 102 -4.84 2.08 -16.50
CA TRP A 102 -3.66 1.29 -16.80
C TRP A 102 -4.00 -0.19 -16.70
N ASN A 103 -3.93 -0.90 -17.82
CA ASN A 103 -4.13 -2.35 -17.88
C ASN A 103 -2.76 -3.04 -17.81
N LYS A 104 -2.49 -3.72 -16.72
CA LYS A 104 -1.23 -4.42 -16.46
C LYS A 104 -1.41 -5.94 -16.60
N PRO A 105 -0.37 -6.67 -17.02
CA PRO A 105 -0.42 -8.12 -16.97
C PRO A 105 -0.41 -8.62 -15.53
N THR A 106 -1.08 -9.73 -15.27
CA THR A 106 -1.11 -10.39 -13.96
C THR A 106 0.24 -11.02 -13.60
N VAL A 107 1.00 -11.42 -14.61
CA VAL A 107 2.25 -12.18 -14.49
C VAL A 107 3.37 -11.50 -15.27
N GLY A 108 4.59 -11.54 -14.74
CA GLY A 108 5.79 -11.05 -15.40
C GLY A 108 6.12 -9.60 -15.10
N LEU A 109 6.93 -9.36 -14.05
CA LEU A 109 7.28 -8.01 -13.65
C LEU A 109 8.21 -7.29 -14.63
N PHE A 110 9.05 -8.02 -15.37
CA PHE A 110 10.06 -7.41 -16.24
C PHE A 110 10.13 -7.95 -17.66
N ASP A 111 9.74 -9.21 -17.90
CA ASP A 111 10.04 -9.90 -19.14
C ASP A 111 8.92 -9.85 -20.18
N THR A 112 7.67 -9.57 -19.78
CA THR A 112 6.49 -9.60 -20.66
C THR A 112 5.90 -8.23 -20.98
N GLY A 113 6.62 -7.16 -20.63
CA GLY A 113 6.08 -5.78 -20.66
C GLY A 113 5.28 -5.46 -19.41
N CYS A 114 5.55 -4.28 -18.83
CA CYS A 114 4.87 -3.82 -17.61
C CYS A 114 3.43 -3.39 -17.85
N PHE A 115 3.03 -3.32 -19.10
CA PHE A 115 1.72 -2.82 -19.51
C PHE A 115 1.20 -3.62 -20.70
N LYS A 116 -0.09 -3.93 -20.67
CA LYS A 116 -0.82 -4.38 -21.86
C LYS A 116 -1.28 -3.18 -22.68
N SER A 117 -1.96 -2.27 -22.01
CA SER A 117 -2.52 -1.08 -22.66
C SER A 117 -2.76 0.05 -21.65
N LEU A 118 -2.91 1.24 -22.18
CA LEU A 118 -3.47 2.40 -21.48
C LEU A 118 -4.77 2.79 -22.17
N ILE A 119 -5.82 2.97 -21.40
CA ILE A 119 -7.12 3.44 -21.85
C ILE A 119 -7.31 4.85 -21.32
N LYS A 120 -7.61 5.78 -22.21
CA LYS A 120 -7.96 7.16 -21.89
C LYS A 120 -9.46 7.33 -22.09
N VAL A 121 -10.16 7.75 -21.06
CA VAL A 121 -11.59 8.02 -21.10
C VAL A 121 -11.81 9.51 -20.93
N GLN A 122 -12.44 10.14 -21.93
CA GLN A 122 -12.81 11.54 -21.87
C GLN A 122 -14.14 11.69 -21.13
N ASN A 123 -14.28 12.76 -20.34
CA ASN A 123 -15.53 13.09 -19.62
C ASN A 123 -16.06 11.89 -18.81
N ALA A 124 -15.20 11.27 -18.02
CA ALA A 124 -15.52 10.08 -17.21
C ALA A 124 -16.39 10.41 -15.97
N ASP A 125 -17.18 11.47 -16.02
CA ASP A 125 -18.00 11.94 -14.90
C ASP A 125 -19.18 11.00 -14.58
N ASP A 126 -19.51 10.10 -15.49
CA ASP A 126 -20.53 9.08 -15.26
C ASP A 126 -20.03 7.65 -15.61
N ILE A 127 -20.63 6.69 -14.94
CA ILE A 127 -20.29 5.26 -15.10
C ILE A 127 -20.60 4.78 -16.52
N ALA A 128 -21.66 5.28 -17.15
CA ALA A 128 -22.04 4.90 -18.51
C ALA A 128 -20.94 5.26 -19.51
N SER A 129 -20.32 6.44 -19.35
CA SER A 129 -19.16 6.85 -20.17
C SER A 129 -17.94 5.95 -19.93
N ILE A 130 -17.71 5.50 -18.69
CA ILE A 130 -16.61 4.59 -18.36
C ILE A 130 -16.85 3.20 -18.93
N MET A 131 -18.09 2.72 -18.95
CA MET A 131 -18.46 1.41 -19.49
C MET A 131 -18.53 1.39 -21.02
N ASP A 132 -18.70 2.54 -21.67
CA ASP A 132 -18.83 2.66 -23.12
C ASP A 132 -17.47 2.59 -23.82
N ARG A 133 -17.08 1.41 -24.27
CA ARG A 133 -15.82 1.19 -24.99
C ARG A 133 -15.65 2.05 -26.25
N THR A 134 -16.72 2.57 -26.83
CA THR A 134 -16.64 3.44 -28.01
C THR A 134 -16.02 4.81 -27.67
N LYS A 135 -16.02 5.17 -26.39
CA LYS A 135 -15.39 6.39 -25.86
C LYS A 135 -13.96 6.19 -25.41
N TRP A 136 -13.43 4.96 -25.52
CA TRP A 136 -12.09 4.64 -25.09
C TRP A 136 -11.07 4.94 -26.18
N GLU A 137 -10.10 5.75 -25.87
CA GLU A 137 -8.89 5.88 -26.66
C GLU A 137 -7.83 4.94 -26.09
N THR A 138 -7.57 3.83 -26.78
CA THR A 138 -6.69 2.76 -26.27
C THR A 138 -5.32 2.84 -26.94
N TYR A 139 -4.28 2.83 -26.12
CA TYR A 139 -2.87 2.80 -26.52
C TYR A 139 -2.27 1.44 -26.16
N ASP A 140 -1.70 0.75 -27.13
CA ASP A 140 -0.92 -0.46 -26.91
C ASP A 140 0.44 -0.09 -26.28
N LEU A 141 0.80 -0.67 -25.15
CA LEU A 141 2.05 -0.42 -24.45
C LEU A 141 2.94 -1.66 -24.32
N LYS A 142 2.66 -2.73 -25.07
CA LYS A 142 3.42 -4.00 -25.01
C LYS A 142 4.89 -3.84 -25.34
N LYS A 143 5.30 -2.78 -26.06
CA LYS A 143 6.70 -2.48 -26.39
C LYS A 143 7.44 -1.74 -25.27
N VAL A 144 6.76 -1.28 -24.24
CA VAL A 144 7.38 -0.65 -23.06
C VAL A 144 7.92 -1.77 -22.17
N LEU A 145 9.15 -2.19 -22.41
CA LEU A 145 9.80 -3.33 -21.75
C LEU A 145 10.86 -2.90 -20.73
N GLY A 146 11.20 -3.81 -19.83
CA GLY A 146 12.34 -3.64 -18.91
C GLY A 146 12.09 -2.66 -17.76
N PHE A 147 10.85 -2.24 -17.53
CA PHE A 147 10.48 -1.30 -16.48
C PHE A 147 9.17 -1.71 -15.81
N THR A 148 9.10 -1.62 -14.47
CA THR A 148 7.86 -1.80 -13.73
C THR A 148 7.38 -0.45 -13.20
N GLY A 149 6.27 0.07 -13.71
CA GLY A 149 5.65 1.28 -13.18
C GLY A 149 4.69 0.98 -12.02
N GLY A 150 4.64 1.86 -11.03
CA GLY A 150 3.77 1.71 -9.85
C GLY A 150 2.99 2.96 -9.46
N SER A 151 3.25 4.10 -10.10
CA SER A 151 2.52 5.34 -9.88
C SER A 151 2.73 6.27 -11.07
N TYR A 152 1.71 7.01 -11.48
CA TYR A 152 1.67 7.70 -12.77
C TYR A 152 1.12 9.10 -12.65
N VAL A 153 1.74 10.05 -13.37
CA VAL A 153 1.26 11.44 -13.51
C VAL A 153 1.31 11.84 -14.97
N ALA A 154 0.21 12.33 -15.51
CA ALA A 154 0.17 12.90 -16.85
C ALA A 154 1.00 14.19 -16.90
N LEU A 155 1.97 14.25 -17.81
CA LEU A 155 2.72 15.48 -18.14
C LEU A 155 2.08 16.21 -19.31
N SER A 156 1.47 15.47 -20.23
CA SER A 156 0.68 15.95 -21.35
C SER A 156 -0.34 14.89 -21.79
N ASP A 157 -1.10 15.16 -22.84
CA ASP A 157 -2.07 14.21 -23.41
C ASP A 157 -1.44 12.87 -23.87
N THR A 158 -0.15 12.86 -24.16
CA THR A 158 0.56 11.69 -24.70
C THR A 158 1.82 11.32 -23.92
N THR A 159 2.11 12.04 -22.84
CA THR A 159 3.34 11.85 -22.08
C THR A 159 3.04 11.69 -20.61
N ILE A 160 3.51 10.59 -20.03
CA ILE A 160 3.27 10.21 -18.64
C ILE A 160 4.59 10.09 -17.90
N LEU A 161 4.68 10.69 -16.73
CA LEU A 161 5.72 10.38 -15.76
C LEU A 161 5.31 9.13 -14.98
N SER A 162 6.19 8.18 -14.90
CA SER A 162 6.02 6.99 -14.08
C SER A 162 7.14 6.87 -13.05
N ARG A 163 6.77 6.54 -11.82
CA ARG A 163 7.69 6.03 -10.81
C ARG A 163 7.71 4.51 -10.91
N GLY A 164 8.88 3.91 -10.90
CA GLY A 164 9.02 2.47 -11.02
C GLY A 164 10.48 2.02 -10.93
N MET A 165 10.75 0.81 -11.39
CA MET A 165 12.05 0.17 -11.35
C MET A 165 12.42 -0.37 -12.72
N PHE A 166 13.68 -0.21 -13.12
CA PHE A 166 14.25 -0.83 -14.31
C PHE A 166 14.85 -2.20 -13.95
N LYS A 167 14.71 -3.18 -14.87
CA LYS A 167 15.26 -4.53 -14.69
C LYS A 167 16.77 -4.52 -14.49
N ASP A 168 17.47 -3.75 -15.32
CA ASP A 168 18.93 -3.75 -15.39
C ASP A 168 19.58 -2.51 -14.77
N ASP A 169 18.77 -1.62 -14.17
CA ASP A 169 19.27 -0.38 -13.56
C ASP A 169 18.43 0.02 -12.34
N LEU A 170 18.81 -0.49 -11.19
CA LEU A 170 18.15 -0.19 -9.91
C LEU A 170 18.43 1.24 -9.40
N LYS A 171 19.25 2.04 -10.12
CA LYS A 171 19.56 3.41 -9.72
C LYS A 171 18.61 4.47 -10.27
N ARG A 172 17.71 4.08 -11.17
CA ARG A 172 16.73 4.96 -11.77
C ARG A 172 15.34 4.62 -11.30
N VAL A 173 14.62 5.62 -10.80
CA VAL A 173 13.29 5.45 -10.18
C VAL A 173 12.18 6.16 -10.94
N TYR A 174 12.50 6.94 -11.95
CA TYR A 174 11.54 7.61 -12.82
C TYR A 174 11.77 7.34 -14.29
N SER A 175 10.69 7.36 -15.04
CA SER A 175 10.70 7.31 -16.50
C SER A 175 9.61 8.18 -17.09
N ILE A 176 9.83 8.64 -18.31
CA ILE A 176 8.80 9.26 -19.15
C ILE A 176 8.34 8.22 -20.16
N ILE A 177 7.06 7.99 -20.24
CA ILE A 177 6.41 7.09 -21.21
C ILE A 177 5.70 7.96 -22.24
N ASP A 178 6.16 7.92 -23.49
CA ASP A 178 5.41 8.42 -24.64
C ASP A 178 4.45 7.32 -25.07
N ILE A 179 3.17 7.51 -24.74
CA ILE A 179 2.13 6.49 -24.96
C ILE A 179 1.82 6.27 -26.43
N LYS A 180 1.95 7.32 -27.26
CA LYS A 180 1.67 7.26 -28.68
C LYS A 180 2.76 6.51 -29.45
N ASN A 181 4.01 6.76 -29.10
CA ASN A 181 5.17 6.13 -29.75
C ASN A 181 5.64 4.86 -29.03
N GLN A 182 5.02 4.48 -27.90
CA GLN A 182 5.41 3.34 -27.05
C GLN A 182 6.89 3.42 -26.63
N LYS A 183 7.36 4.63 -26.36
CA LYS A 183 8.76 4.90 -26.03
C LYS A 183 8.91 5.18 -24.54
N LEU A 184 9.83 4.45 -23.92
CA LEU A 184 10.28 4.68 -22.55
C LEU A 184 11.56 5.50 -22.56
N THR A 185 11.58 6.59 -21.80
CA THR A 185 12.78 7.42 -21.60
C THR A 185 13.11 7.44 -20.11
N PRO A 186 14.20 6.78 -19.68
CA PRO A 186 14.65 6.84 -18.29
C PRO A 186 15.05 8.27 -17.90
N ILE A 187 14.74 8.63 -16.64
CA ILE A 187 15.20 9.87 -16.03
C ILE A 187 16.37 9.54 -15.14
N ASP A 188 17.47 10.29 -15.32
CA ASP A 188 18.69 10.12 -14.52
C ASP A 188 18.54 10.76 -13.15
N TYR A 189 17.76 10.11 -12.30
CA TYR A 189 17.52 10.53 -10.93
C TYR A 189 17.40 9.33 -10.00
N CYS A 190 18.18 9.35 -8.94
CA CYS A 190 18.03 8.51 -7.75
C CYS A 190 18.36 9.36 -6.53
N PRO A 191 17.54 9.34 -5.51
CA PRO A 191 17.87 9.99 -4.24
C PRO A 191 19.18 9.42 -3.68
N LYS A 192 19.92 10.21 -2.91
CA LYS A 192 21.18 9.79 -2.28
C LYS A 192 21.04 9.75 -0.76
N SER A 193 21.67 8.78 -0.12
CA SER A 193 21.82 8.70 1.32
C SER A 193 23.26 8.42 1.69
N LYS A 194 23.68 8.85 2.88
CA LYS A 194 25.00 8.53 3.41
C LYS A 194 25.06 7.12 4.02
N ASP A 195 23.90 6.62 4.44
CA ASP A 195 23.78 5.42 5.29
C ASP A 195 23.30 4.18 4.53
N LEU A 196 22.92 4.32 3.26
CA LEU A 196 22.32 3.26 2.44
C LEU A 196 22.98 3.18 1.07
N SER A 197 23.07 1.99 0.53
CA SER A 197 23.44 1.75 -0.86
C SER A 197 22.38 2.31 -1.83
N ASP A 198 22.77 2.59 -3.05
CA ASP A 198 21.85 3.06 -4.10
C ASP A 198 20.70 2.05 -4.33
N GLU A 199 20.96 0.75 -4.24
CA GLU A 199 19.95 -0.30 -4.36
C GLU A 199 18.93 -0.27 -3.22
N GLU A 200 19.39 -0.17 -1.97
CA GLU A 200 18.50 -0.05 -0.82
C GLU A 200 17.65 1.21 -0.87
N ILE A 201 18.22 2.33 -1.32
CA ILE A 201 17.48 3.57 -1.52
C ILE A 201 16.38 3.36 -2.56
N CYS A 202 16.70 2.81 -3.72
CA CYS A 202 15.72 2.56 -4.78
C CYS A 202 14.59 1.64 -4.31
N MET A 203 14.91 0.56 -3.61
CA MET A 203 13.90 -0.35 -3.06
C MET A 203 12.97 0.35 -2.07
N ARG A 204 13.50 1.19 -1.19
CA ARG A 204 12.68 1.98 -0.24
C ARG A 204 11.88 3.08 -0.93
N PHE A 205 12.42 3.65 -2.00
CA PHE A 205 11.75 4.66 -2.80
C PHE A 205 10.53 4.09 -3.55
N LEU A 206 10.54 2.80 -3.89
CA LEU A 206 9.41 2.13 -4.51
C LEU A 206 8.16 2.03 -3.60
N ALA A 207 8.30 2.22 -2.28
CA ALA A 207 7.16 2.32 -1.38
C ALA A 207 6.44 3.68 -1.43
N GLY A 208 6.94 4.65 -2.23
CA GLY A 208 6.29 5.95 -2.39
C GLY A 208 5.37 6.03 -3.60
N ASN A 209 4.71 7.16 -3.73
CA ASN A 209 3.83 7.48 -4.85
C ASN A 209 4.10 8.88 -5.38
N ILE A 210 3.61 9.17 -6.58
CA ILE A 210 3.65 10.50 -7.18
C ILE A 210 2.23 11.00 -7.47
N LEU A 211 2.03 12.30 -7.27
CA LEU A 211 0.83 13.03 -7.64
C LEU A 211 1.22 14.28 -8.42
N GLY A 212 0.33 14.83 -9.23
CA GLY A 212 0.57 16.04 -10.00
C GLY A 212 -0.52 17.08 -9.82
N ASN A 213 -0.16 18.38 -9.96
CA ASN A 213 -1.11 19.49 -9.92
C ASN A 213 -1.69 19.87 -11.26
N ARG A 214 -1.42 19.11 -12.33
CA ARG A 214 -1.81 19.41 -13.72
C ARG A 214 -1.20 20.72 -14.28
N LYS A 215 -0.34 21.39 -13.53
CA LYS A 215 0.34 22.66 -13.91
C LYS A 215 1.86 22.48 -13.93
N GLY A 216 2.35 21.22 -14.04
CA GLY A 216 3.78 20.89 -14.16
C GLY A 216 4.52 20.69 -12.85
N ARG A 217 3.86 20.76 -11.70
CA ARG A 217 4.44 20.37 -10.40
C ARG A 217 3.97 19.00 -9.99
N MET A 218 4.88 18.22 -9.41
CA MET A 218 4.65 16.89 -8.88
C MET A 218 5.06 16.82 -7.42
N LEU A 219 4.39 15.96 -6.69
CA LEU A 219 4.72 15.55 -5.34
C LEU A 219 5.17 14.11 -5.37
N TYR A 220 6.29 13.81 -4.76
CA TYR A 220 6.63 12.46 -4.31
C TYR A 220 6.37 12.38 -2.80
N TYR A 221 5.75 11.28 -2.34
CA TYR A 221 5.65 10.96 -0.93
C TYR A 221 5.86 9.47 -0.68
N ASN A 222 6.44 9.12 0.46
CA ASN A 222 6.72 7.75 0.85
C ASN A 222 5.77 7.31 1.97
N ASN A 223 5.01 6.24 1.73
CA ASN A 223 4.01 5.74 2.67
C ASN A 223 4.61 5.10 3.94
N CYS A 224 5.92 4.92 3.95
CA CYS A 224 6.61 4.20 5.02
C CYS A 224 7.69 5.00 5.72
N ARG A 225 7.89 6.25 5.33
CA ARG A 225 8.98 7.09 5.86
C ARG A 225 8.56 8.56 5.90
N LYS A 226 9.25 9.32 6.72
CA LYS A 226 9.16 10.78 6.74
C LYS A 226 9.89 11.35 5.52
N PHE A 227 9.27 11.21 4.36
CA PHE A 227 9.87 11.66 3.11
C PHE A 227 8.81 12.08 2.10
N ALA A 228 8.78 13.36 1.79
CA ALA A 228 7.94 13.96 0.76
C ALA A 228 8.60 15.22 0.20
N TYR A 229 8.55 15.42 -1.11
CA TYR A 229 9.07 16.60 -1.77
C TYR A 229 8.25 16.98 -3.00
N ILE A 230 8.22 18.28 -3.28
CA ILE A 230 7.65 18.85 -4.51
C ILE A 230 8.75 19.03 -5.53
N PHE A 231 8.49 18.66 -6.76
CA PHE A 231 9.46 18.74 -7.87
C PHE A 231 8.77 19.07 -9.20
N ASN A 232 9.58 19.44 -10.19
CA ASN A 232 9.18 19.47 -11.59
C ASN A 232 10.18 18.69 -12.44
N ILE A 233 9.82 18.50 -13.70
CA ILE A 233 10.68 17.85 -14.69
C ILE A 233 10.90 18.78 -15.88
N GLU A 234 12.16 18.95 -16.23
CA GLU A 234 12.59 19.68 -17.42
C GLU A 234 13.41 18.74 -18.32
N GLY A 235 12.79 18.31 -19.42
CA GLY A 235 13.36 17.25 -20.25
C GLY A 235 13.47 15.93 -19.48
N THR A 236 14.68 15.49 -19.17
CA THR A 236 14.96 14.30 -18.35
C THR A 236 15.57 14.64 -16.98
N LYS A 237 15.49 15.90 -16.56
CA LYS A 237 16.05 16.36 -15.29
C LYS A 237 14.94 16.57 -14.26
N VAL A 238 15.14 16.03 -13.06
CA VAL A 238 14.30 16.29 -11.87
C VAL A 238 14.86 17.53 -11.15
N ASN A 239 14.03 18.53 -10.94
CA ASN A 239 14.35 19.70 -10.12
C ASN A 239 13.52 19.66 -8.85
N ILE A 240 14.15 19.46 -7.70
CA ILE A 240 13.48 19.53 -6.41
C ILE A 240 13.19 21.00 -6.10
N LEU A 241 11.92 21.32 -5.91
CA LEU A 241 11.45 22.68 -5.62
C LEU A 241 11.34 22.91 -4.11
N LYS A 242 10.87 21.91 -3.37
CA LYS A 242 10.66 22.01 -1.92
C LYS A 242 10.67 20.64 -1.27
N ASP A 243 11.43 20.48 -0.20
CA ASP A 243 11.28 19.36 0.73
C ASP A 243 10.19 19.70 1.73
N LEU A 244 9.15 18.86 1.82
CA LEU A 244 8.09 18.99 2.83
C LEU A 244 8.53 18.35 4.15
N TYR A 245 9.25 17.24 4.06
CA TYR A 245 9.86 16.56 5.19
C TYR A 245 11.33 16.29 4.92
N SER A 246 12.15 16.44 5.97
CA SER A 246 13.57 16.13 5.89
C SER A 246 13.78 14.65 5.57
N TYR A 247 14.67 14.45 4.64
CA TYR A 247 15.06 13.19 4.08
C TYR A 247 15.68 12.24 5.12
N THR A 248 14.95 11.20 5.53
CA THR A 248 15.53 10.09 6.29
C THR A 248 14.93 8.77 5.84
N PHE A 249 15.74 7.90 5.26
CA PHE A 249 15.34 6.50 4.99
C PHE A 249 15.44 5.61 6.25
N VAL A 250 15.99 6.15 7.32
CA VAL A 250 16.07 5.46 8.60
C VAL A 250 14.82 5.82 9.42
N PRO A 251 14.18 4.85 10.10
CA PRO A 251 13.08 5.16 11.00
C PRO A 251 13.54 6.17 12.06
N ALA A 252 12.90 7.31 12.10
CA ALA A 252 13.18 8.36 13.07
C ALA A 252 11.88 8.78 13.75
N PRO A 253 11.91 9.17 15.02
CA PRO A 253 10.75 9.78 15.67
C PRO A 253 10.27 11.02 14.90
N GLY A 254 8.98 11.23 14.82
CA GLY A 254 8.38 12.40 14.19
C GLY A 254 7.18 12.07 13.32
N THR A 255 6.79 12.99 12.45
CA THR A 255 5.66 12.85 11.56
C THR A 255 6.02 11.97 10.36
N GLU A 256 5.22 10.95 10.06
CA GLU A 256 5.35 10.11 8.87
C GLU A 256 4.12 10.28 7.97
N CYS A 257 4.32 10.29 6.66
CA CYS A 257 3.23 10.26 5.69
C CYS A 257 2.62 8.85 5.63
N VAL A 258 1.30 8.78 5.64
CA VAL A 258 0.54 7.53 5.48
C VAL A 258 0.01 7.43 4.06
N ASN A 259 -0.66 8.48 3.58
CA ASN A 259 -1.22 8.57 2.24
C ASN A 259 -1.41 10.04 1.85
N CYS A 260 -1.77 10.29 0.61
CA CYS A 260 -1.96 11.63 0.10
C CYS A 260 -3.00 11.70 -1.02
N CYS A 261 -3.76 12.77 -1.05
CA CYS A 261 -4.51 13.18 -2.23
C CYS A 261 -4.24 14.66 -2.53
N ALA A 262 -4.53 15.10 -3.74
CA ALA A 262 -4.28 16.47 -4.17
C ALA A 262 -5.25 16.91 -5.27
N ASN A 263 -5.41 18.21 -5.39
CA ASN A 263 -6.02 18.87 -6.56
C ASN A 263 -5.02 19.87 -7.17
N SER A 264 -5.49 20.72 -8.08
CA SER A 264 -4.66 21.72 -8.75
C SER A 264 -4.01 22.74 -7.81
N ASP A 265 -4.56 22.93 -6.60
CA ASP A 265 -4.22 24.04 -5.72
C ASP A 265 -3.68 23.59 -4.36
N ARG A 266 -4.08 22.41 -3.89
CA ARG A 266 -3.76 21.91 -2.55
C ARG A 266 -3.30 20.45 -2.56
N ILE A 267 -2.47 20.13 -1.59
CA ILE A 267 -1.96 18.80 -1.23
C ILE A 267 -2.50 18.47 0.16
N TYR A 268 -3.09 17.30 0.34
CA TYR A 268 -3.64 16.80 1.60
C TYR A 268 -2.84 15.57 2.01
N LEU A 269 -1.90 15.73 2.93
CA LEU A 269 -1.07 14.65 3.45
C LEU A 269 -1.71 14.05 4.71
N LEU A 270 -2.17 12.82 4.64
CA LEU A 270 -2.54 12.04 5.82
C LEU A 270 -1.26 11.60 6.53
N VAL A 271 -1.11 12.01 7.77
CA VAL A 271 0.12 11.79 8.54
C VAL A 271 -0.18 11.19 9.91
N ARG A 272 0.85 10.58 10.51
CA ARG A 272 0.85 10.13 11.89
C ARG A 272 2.05 10.70 12.63
N ASP A 273 1.90 10.91 13.93
CA ASP A 273 3.01 11.24 14.81
C ASP A 273 3.58 9.97 15.45
N THR A 274 4.86 9.69 15.19
CA THR A 274 5.57 8.54 15.74
C THR A 274 6.31 8.83 17.06
N ASN A 275 6.26 10.10 17.55
CA ASN A 275 6.86 10.47 18.83
C ASN A 275 6.08 9.94 20.05
N ILE A 276 4.88 9.45 19.83
CA ILE A 276 3.99 9.02 20.91
C ILE A 276 4.40 7.64 21.37
N LYS A 277 5.06 7.58 22.53
CA LYS A 277 5.36 6.32 23.24
C LYS A 277 4.05 5.57 23.52
N GLY A 278 3.94 4.34 23.02
CA GLY A 278 2.78 3.45 23.23
C GLY A 278 1.79 3.39 22.08
N GLU A 279 1.90 4.26 21.06
CA GLU A 279 1.18 4.15 19.79
C GLU A 279 2.04 3.57 18.66
N ARG A 280 3.12 2.89 18.96
CA ARG A 280 3.67 1.97 17.99
C ARG A 280 2.57 0.96 17.73
N CYS A 281 1.92 1.08 16.58
CA CYS A 281 1.43 -0.12 15.91
C CYS A 281 2.56 -1.12 16.07
N ASN A 282 2.31 -2.30 16.62
CA ASN A 282 3.33 -3.30 16.90
C ASN A 282 4.32 -3.33 15.75
N GLU A 283 5.59 -3.56 16.00
CA GLU A 283 6.63 -3.60 14.96
C GLU A 283 6.26 -4.54 13.79
N ASP A 284 5.33 -5.46 14.04
CA ASP A 284 4.71 -6.38 13.09
C ASP A 284 3.58 -5.76 12.23
N ASP A 285 3.12 -4.55 12.54
CA ASP A 285 2.05 -3.92 11.78
C ASP A 285 2.64 -3.24 10.53
N MET A 286 2.68 -3.98 9.43
CA MET A 286 3.07 -3.46 8.10
C MET A 286 2.16 -2.30 7.65
N PHE A 287 1.07 -2.03 8.37
CA PHE A 287 0.04 -1.08 8.01
C PHE A 287 0.01 0.09 8.99
N ARG A 288 0.21 1.28 8.44
CA ARG A 288 0.31 2.52 9.18
C ARG A 288 -0.96 3.33 9.02
N TYR A 289 -1.43 3.87 10.13
CA TYR A 289 -2.62 4.70 10.19
C TYR A 289 -2.24 6.12 10.53
N GLY A 290 -2.96 7.09 9.96
CA GLY A 290 -2.89 8.51 10.31
C GLY A 290 -4.23 9.02 10.80
N ASN A 291 -4.18 10.06 11.62
CA ASN A 291 -5.36 10.78 12.12
C ASN A 291 -5.25 12.30 11.95
N THR A 292 -4.25 12.74 11.22
CA THR A 292 -4.01 14.17 10.98
C THR A 292 -3.78 14.40 9.49
N VAL A 293 -4.42 15.41 8.92
CA VAL A 293 -4.21 15.84 7.54
C VAL A 293 -3.52 17.19 7.55
N GLU A 294 -2.31 17.24 7.01
CA GLU A 294 -1.59 18.49 6.76
C GLU A 294 -1.90 18.97 5.34
N VAL A 295 -2.32 20.23 5.23
CA VAL A 295 -2.69 20.84 3.96
C VAL A 295 -1.64 21.83 3.51
N TYR A 296 -1.06 21.58 2.35
CA TYR A 296 -0.03 22.41 1.71
C TYR A 296 -0.52 22.97 0.38
N ASP A 297 0.05 24.08 -0.03
CA ASP A 297 0.03 24.45 -1.45
C ASP A 297 1.19 23.80 -2.21
N TRP A 298 1.22 24.04 -3.52
CA TRP A 298 2.27 23.49 -4.38
C TRP A 298 3.58 24.29 -4.34
N ASP A 299 3.68 25.34 -3.54
CA ASP A 299 4.92 26.01 -3.14
C ASP A 299 5.51 25.41 -1.86
N GLY A 300 4.78 24.46 -1.24
CA GLY A 300 5.17 23.75 -0.03
C GLY A 300 4.95 24.58 1.24
N ILE A 301 4.04 25.54 1.20
CA ILE A 301 3.60 26.30 2.36
C ILE A 301 2.46 25.51 3.02
N LYS A 302 2.63 25.23 4.31
CA LYS A 302 1.58 24.59 5.12
C LYS A 302 0.53 25.63 5.51
N HIS A 303 -0.71 25.41 5.12
CA HIS A 303 -1.83 26.31 5.43
C HIS A 303 -2.66 25.83 6.59
N GLN A 304 -2.94 24.53 6.67
CA GLN A 304 -3.90 23.99 7.62
C GLN A 304 -3.41 22.66 8.19
N VAL A 305 -3.86 22.37 9.41
CA VAL A 305 -3.77 21.05 10.05
C VAL A 305 -5.16 20.62 10.46
N ILE A 306 -5.61 19.47 9.98
CA ILE A 306 -6.93 18.92 10.27
C ILE A 306 -6.75 17.64 11.08
N HIS A 307 -7.20 17.66 12.33
CA HIS A 307 -7.25 16.49 13.18
C HIS A 307 -8.57 15.75 12.96
N LEU A 308 -8.47 14.45 12.74
CA LEU A 308 -9.60 13.56 12.49
C LEU A 308 -9.99 12.84 13.78
N ASP A 309 -11.23 12.43 13.88
CA ASP A 309 -11.76 11.71 15.05
C ASP A 309 -11.55 10.18 14.99
N ASN A 310 -10.82 9.70 13.99
CA ASN A 310 -10.49 8.26 13.82
C ASN A 310 -9.16 8.11 13.08
N TYR A 311 -8.65 6.87 13.00
CA TYR A 311 -7.42 6.51 12.30
C TYR A 311 -7.72 5.92 10.93
N TYR A 312 -6.97 6.35 9.90
CA TYR A 312 -7.17 5.99 8.50
C TYR A 312 -5.88 5.63 7.81
N ARG A 313 -6.00 4.87 6.74
CA ARG A 313 -4.89 4.48 5.87
C ARG A 313 -4.95 5.13 4.48
N GLU A 314 -6.13 5.34 3.99
CA GLU A 314 -6.36 5.88 2.65
C GLU A 314 -7.14 7.18 2.74
N ILE A 315 -6.80 8.15 1.88
CA ILE A 315 -7.46 9.45 1.76
C ILE A 315 -7.73 9.76 0.30
N MET A 316 -8.92 10.24 0.02
CA MET A 316 -9.37 10.66 -1.31
C MET A 316 -10.08 12.01 -1.18
N LEU A 317 -10.02 12.82 -2.23
CA LEU A 317 -10.67 14.13 -2.29
C LEU A 317 -11.79 14.10 -3.33
N SER A 318 -12.96 14.63 -2.97
CA SER A 318 -14.06 14.83 -3.92
C SER A 318 -13.65 15.72 -5.09
N GLY A 319 -14.31 15.57 -6.24
CA GLY A 319 -13.99 16.33 -7.45
C GLY A 319 -14.18 17.84 -7.31
N ASP A 320 -15.08 18.27 -6.43
CA ASP A 320 -15.30 19.69 -6.08
C ASP A 320 -14.32 20.22 -5.02
N GLY A 321 -13.52 19.34 -4.41
CA GLY A 321 -12.53 19.70 -3.40
C GLY A 321 -13.09 19.99 -2.01
N ASN A 322 -14.36 19.67 -1.75
CA ASN A 322 -15.05 20.04 -0.52
C ASN A 322 -15.15 18.91 0.52
N THR A 323 -14.91 17.66 0.10
CA THR A 323 -15.06 16.49 0.97
C THR A 323 -13.84 15.59 0.89
N LEU A 324 -13.30 15.23 2.04
CA LEU A 324 -12.34 14.15 2.17
C LEU A 324 -13.08 12.84 2.44
N PHE A 325 -12.75 11.80 1.69
CA PHE A 325 -13.17 10.44 1.95
C PHE A 325 -11.99 9.63 2.47
N LEU A 326 -12.17 9.01 3.63
CA LEU A 326 -11.12 8.26 4.30
C LEU A 326 -11.62 6.86 4.67
N HIS A 327 -10.75 5.88 4.50
CA HIS A 327 -11.05 4.53 4.98
C HIS A 327 -9.83 3.89 5.67
N PRO A 328 -10.07 2.98 6.63
CA PRO A 328 -8.99 2.34 7.39
C PRO A 328 -8.16 1.36 6.55
N GLY A 329 -8.59 1.04 5.33
CA GLY A 329 -7.95 0.04 4.49
C GLY A 329 -8.16 -1.37 4.99
N MET A 330 -7.76 -2.35 4.18
CA MET A 330 -7.67 -3.73 4.62
C MET A 330 -6.41 -3.90 5.47
N THR A 331 -6.57 -4.29 6.71
CA THR A 331 -5.46 -4.49 7.64
C THR A 331 -5.68 -5.76 8.44
N GLY A 332 -4.69 -6.12 9.27
CA GLY A 332 -4.85 -7.19 10.23
C GLY A 332 -6.12 -7.09 11.07
N ASP A 333 -6.52 -5.89 11.42
CA ASP A 333 -7.66 -5.63 12.29
C ASP A 333 -8.96 -5.33 11.54
N ILE A 334 -8.93 -4.83 10.31
CA ILE A 334 -10.09 -4.43 9.52
C ILE A 334 -10.20 -5.31 8.27
N ILE A 335 -11.27 -6.08 8.17
CA ILE A 335 -11.49 -7.05 7.09
C ILE A 335 -12.72 -6.77 6.23
N LYS A 336 -13.53 -5.80 6.61
CA LYS A 336 -14.66 -5.31 5.82
C LYS A 336 -14.45 -3.85 5.44
N PRO A 337 -14.85 -3.44 4.26
CA PRO A 337 -14.73 -2.05 3.84
C PRO A 337 -15.57 -1.14 4.72
N ALA A 338 -14.99 -0.01 5.09
CA ALA A 338 -15.64 1.10 5.79
C ALA A 338 -15.17 2.40 5.17
N LEU A 339 -16.02 3.40 5.08
CA LEU A 339 -15.70 4.70 4.50
C LEU A 339 -16.33 5.81 5.33
N TYR A 340 -15.58 6.89 5.50
CA TYR A 340 -16.00 8.08 6.25
C TYR A 340 -15.80 9.32 5.39
N SER A 341 -16.72 10.26 5.46
CA SER A 341 -16.65 11.56 4.80
C SER A 341 -16.42 12.68 5.81
N TYR A 342 -15.63 13.68 5.41
CA TYR A 342 -15.32 14.87 6.19
C TYR A 342 -15.54 16.10 5.31
N ASP A 343 -16.47 16.96 5.69
CA ASP A 343 -16.69 18.24 5.02
C ASP A 343 -15.54 19.21 5.38
N ILE A 344 -14.83 19.66 4.37
CA ILE A 344 -13.74 20.64 4.48
C ILE A 344 -14.04 21.96 3.78
N SER A 345 -15.28 22.16 3.32
CA SER A 345 -15.69 23.36 2.59
C SER A 345 -15.70 24.60 3.47
N ASN A 346 -15.89 24.44 4.77
CA ASN A 346 -16.02 25.55 5.72
C ASN A 346 -15.29 25.29 7.03
N LEU A 347 -13.96 25.39 7.00
CA LEU A 347 -13.09 25.20 8.16
C LEU A 347 -12.96 26.43 9.07
N LYS A 348 -14.01 27.24 9.23
CA LYS A 348 -13.93 28.52 9.95
C LYS A 348 -14.19 28.45 11.45
N ASP A 349 -14.88 27.43 11.93
CA ASP A 349 -15.24 27.30 13.33
C ASP A 349 -14.36 26.28 14.03
N ASN A 350 -13.28 26.79 14.62
CA ASN A 350 -12.34 25.98 15.38
C ASN A 350 -12.77 25.88 16.85
N THR A 351 -13.14 24.68 17.24
CA THR A 351 -13.02 24.27 18.63
C THR A 351 -11.60 23.76 18.85
N MET A 352 -10.76 24.54 19.51
CA MET A 352 -9.48 24.08 20.03
C MET A 352 -9.75 22.91 20.98
N ILE A 353 -9.51 21.69 20.50
CA ILE A 353 -9.57 20.49 21.32
C ILE A 353 -8.16 20.13 21.73
N ASP A 354 -7.96 19.79 23.01
CA ASP A 354 -6.67 19.32 23.50
C ASP A 354 -6.22 18.06 22.74
N SER A 355 -4.95 18.01 22.41
CA SER A 355 -4.32 16.88 21.69
C SER A 355 -4.53 15.53 22.40
N ILE A 356 -4.61 15.51 23.72
CA ILE A 356 -4.91 14.31 24.52
C ILE A 356 -6.37 13.88 24.32
N GLU A 357 -7.29 14.82 24.28
CA GLU A 357 -8.71 14.55 24.03
C GLU A 357 -8.91 13.99 22.61
N ILE A 358 -8.27 14.59 21.60
CA ILE A 358 -8.28 14.09 20.22
C ILE A 358 -7.84 12.63 20.17
N LYS A 359 -6.72 12.28 20.82
CA LYS A 359 -6.21 10.92 20.87
C LYS A 359 -7.19 9.94 21.51
N ASN A 360 -7.80 10.33 22.61
CA ASN A 360 -8.78 9.48 23.30
C ASN A 360 -10.01 9.23 22.42
N ILE A 361 -10.48 10.25 21.70
CA ILE A 361 -11.59 10.13 20.74
C ILE A 361 -11.18 9.19 19.61
N CYS A 362 -10.03 9.41 18.98
CA CYS A 362 -9.53 8.56 17.87
C CYS A 362 -9.42 7.10 18.31
N LYS A 363 -8.81 6.85 19.47
CA LYS A 363 -8.67 5.49 20.01
C LYS A 363 -10.02 4.83 20.23
N ALA A 364 -10.97 5.53 20.87
CA ALA A 364 -12.30 4.99 21.14
C ALA A 364 -13.07 4.69 19.83
N ASN A 365 -12.97 5.57 18.84
CA ASN A 365 -13.63 5.38 17.55
C ASN A 365 -12.97 4.27 16.73
N PHE A 366 -11.65 4.15 16.78
CA PHE A 366 -10.94 3.08 16.08
C PHE A 366 -11.26 1.70 16.69
N GLU A 367 -11.37 1.58 18.01
CA GLU A 367 -11.85 0.34 18.65
C GLU A 367 -13.28 -0.02 18.20
N LYS A 368 -14.21 0.95 18.11
CA LYS A 368 -15.54 0.72 17.53
C LYS A 368 -15.47 0.28 16.06
N THR A 369 -14.57 0.88 15.28
CA THR A 369 -14.36 0.48 13.88
C THR A 369 -13.87 -0.97 13.80
N LYS A 370 -12.92 -1.36 14.65
CA LYS A 370 -12.44 -2.75 14.73
C LYS A 370 -13.55 -3.71 15.20
N GLU A 371 -14.37 -3.32 16.16
CA GLU A 371 -15.49 -4.12 16.62
C GLU A 371 -16.53 -4.36 15.50
N LYS A 372 -16.83 -3.31 14.70
CA LYS A 372 -17.82 -3.37 13.62
C LYS A 372 -17.30 -4.10 12.37
N TYR A 373 -16.09 -3.79 11.96
CA TYR A 373 -15.50 -4.17 10.66
C TYR A 373 -14.30 -5.11 10.79
N GLY A 374 -13.88 -5.37 12.02
CA GLY A 374 -12.71 -6.17 12.33
C GLY A 374 -12.93 -7.65 12.22
N LYS A 375 -11.83 -8.35 12.36
CA LYS A 375 -11.81 -9.82 12.39
C LYS A 375 -12.49 -10.34 13.63
N LYS A 376 -13.34 -11.32 13.40
CA LYS A 376 -13.85 -12.19 14.45
C LYS A 376 -13.19 -13.56 14.26
N ASP A 377 -12.72 -14.15 15.34
CA ASP A 377 -12.18 -15.52 15.36
C ASP A 377 -10.92 -15.78 14.52
N VAL A 378 -9.98 -14.82 14.46
CA VAL A 378 -8.67 -15.08 13.88
C VAL A 378 -7.71 -15.70 14.90
N LEU A 379 -6.82 -16.55 14.40
CA LEU A 379 -5.81 -17.22 15.21
C LEU A 379 -4.66 -16.28 15.57
N LYS A 380 -4.23 -16.36 16.84
CA LYS A 380 -3.12 -15.58 17.41
C LYS A 380 -2.06 -16.51 18.00
N GLU A 381 -0.89 -15.95 18.30
CA GLU A 381 0.08 -16.66 19.13
C GLU A 381 -0.56 -17.10 20.44
N GLY A 382 -0.37 -18.36 20.77
CA GLY A 382 -0.98 -18.99 21.93
C GLY A 382 -2.28 -19.78 21.65
N ASP A 383 -2.94 -19.56 20.51
CA ASP A 383 -4.12 -20.30 20.11
C ASP A 383 -3.76 -21.68 19.57
N MET A 384 -4.76 -22.58 19.59
CA MET A 384 -4.67 -23.83 18.84
C MET A 384 -4.86 -23.54 17.35
N MET A 385 -4.02 -24.16 16.51
CA MET A 385 -4.18 -24.04 15.07
C MET A 385 -5.58 -24.53 14.62
N ALA A 386 -6.08 -24.00 13.52
CA ALA A 386 -7.26 -24.52 12.86
C ALA A 386 -6.83 -25.51 11.78
N ASP A 387 -7.46 -26.69 11.77
CA ASP A 387 -7.27 -27.64 10.68
C ASP A 387 -7.89 -27.14 9.38
N PHE A 388 -7.28 -27.53 8.26
CA PHE A 388 -7.81 -27.29 6.92
C PHE A 388 -7.34 -28.40 5.97
N GLU A 389 -8.11 -28.63 4.93
CA GLU A 389 -7.78 -29.54 3.83
C GLU A 389 -7.27 -28.76 2.64
N LEU A 390 -6.13 -29.21 2.09
CA LEU A 390 -5.53 -28.70 0.85
C LEU A 390 -5.01 -29.87 0.01
N TYR A 391 -4.57 -29.55 -1.21
CA TYR A 391 -4.15 -30.55 -2.17
C TYR A 391 -2.68 -30.40 -2.50
N ASP A 392 -1.98 -31.52 -2.59
CA ASP A 392 -0.59 -31.57 -3.08
C ASP A 392 -0.52 -31.50 -4.61
N TYR A 393 0.70 -31.63 -5.13
CA TYR A 393 0.96 -31.55 -6.57
C TYR A 393 0.25 -32.64 -7.40
N ASP A 394 -0.04 -33.77 -6.78
CA ASP A 394 -0.73 -34.93 -7.39
C ASP A 394 -2.26 -34.91 -7.14
N ASP A 395 -2.81 -33.79 -6.72
CA ASP A 395 -4.23 -33.59 -6.35
C ASP A 395 -4.69 -34.49 -5.18
N LYS A 396 -3.76 -34.92 -4.33
CA LYS A 396 -4.08 -35.69 -3.14
C LYS A 396 -4.41 -34.75 -2.00
N PRO A 397 -5.57 -34.95 -1.33
CA PRO A 397 -5.95 -34.12 -0.18
C PRO A 397 -5.09 -34.45 1.04
N HIS A 398 -4.76 -33.41 1.80
CA HIS A 398 -4.04 -33.45 3.07
C HIS A 398 -4.66 -32.54 4.07
N HIS A 399 -4.65 -32.97 5.33
CA HIS A 399 -5.07 -32.18 6.48
C HIS A 399 -3.87 -31.71 7.29
N LEU A 400 -3.90 -30.48 7.79
CA LEU A 400 -2.82 -29.97 8.63
C LEU A 400 -2.63 -30.83 9.89
N ASN A 401 -3.72 -31.39 10.44
CA ASN A 401 -3.71 -32.30 11.58
C ASN A 401 -2.84 -33.54 11.39
N GLU A 402 -2.63 -34.03 10.16
CA GLU A 402 -1.82 -35.21 9.87
C GLU A 402 -0.36 -35.06 10.33
N PHE A 403 0.09 -33.81 10.50
CA PHE A 403 1.48 -33.47 10.83
C PHE A 403 1.68 -33.16 12.31
N LEU A 404 0.59 -33.14 13.10
CA LEU A 404 0.66 -32.90 14.54
C LEU A 404 0.96 -34.19 15.35
N GLY A 405 1.34 -34.00 16.60
CA GLY A 405 1.44 -35.08 17.58
C GLY A 405 2.60 -36.06 17.39
N LYS A 406 3.53 -35.77 16.46
CA LYS A 406 4.70 -36.62 16.19
C LYS A 406 5.97 -36.19 16.92
N GLY A 407 5.81 -35.38 17.98
CA GLY A 407 6.95 -34.82 18.74
C GLY A 407 7.74 -33.74 18.00
N LYS A 408 7.23 -33.26 16.85
CA LYS A 408 7.88 -32.26 16.01
C LYS A 408 7.13 -30.94 16.04
N TYR A 409 7.84 -29.85 15.73
CA TYR A 409 7.22 -28.59 15.36
C TYR A 409 6.74 -28.63 13.91
N THR A 410 5.68 -27.92 13.60
CA THR A 410 5.23 -27.68 12.22
C THR A 410 5.53 -26.24 11.85
N ILE A 411 6.29 -26.02 10.78
CA ILE A 411 6.51 -24.71 10.17
C ILE A 411 5.55 -24.58 9.00
N LEU A 412 4.50 -23.76 9.20
CA LEU A 412 3.51 -23.46 8.16
C LEU A 412 3.90 -22.16 7.47
N VAL A 413 4.07 -22.19 6.14
CA VAL A 413 4.55 -21.08 5.31
C VAL A 413 3.49 -20.71 4.30
N PHE A 414 2.96 -19.50 4.38
CA PHE A 414 2.13 -18.95 3.31
C PHE A 414 3.03 -18.22 2.31
N SER A 415 2.95 -18.60 1.05
CA SER A 415 3.87 -18.18 -0.01
C SER A 415 3.13 -17.96 -1.33
N ASP A 416 3.79 -17.29 -2.26
CA ASP A 416 3.32 -16.96 -3.61
C ASP A 416 4.48 -17.11 -4.59
N LEU A 417 4.23 -17.66 -5.77
CA LEU A 417 5.26 -17.90 -6.80
C LEU A 417 5.91 -16.61 -7.31
N HIS A 418 5.12 -15.54 -7.36
CA HIS A 418 5.55 -14.24 -7.91
C HIS A 418 6.09 -13.28 -6.83
N CYS A 419 6.09 -13.71 -5.57
CA CYS A 419 6.59 -12.93 -4.45
C CYS A 419 8.13 -13.00 -4.35
N GLY A 420 8.82 -11.92 -4.67
CA GLY A 420 10.29 -11.86 -4.59
C GLY A 420 10.86 -12.14 -3.19
N TRP A 421 10.16 -11.75 -2.13
CA TRP A 421 10.54 -12.07 -0.75
C TRP A 421 10.36 -13.53 -0.41
N CYS A 422 9.34 -14.18 -0.98
CA CYS A 422 9.16 -15.63 -0.85
C CYS A 422 10.31 -16.38 -1.51
N GLN A 423 10.72 -15.98 -2.72
CA GLN A 423 11.88 -16.57 -3.39
C GLN A 423 13.17 -16.39 -2.59
N LYS A 424 13.38 -15.19 -2.00
CA LYS A 424 14.51 -14.94 -1.09
C LYS A 424 14.49 -15.81 0.17
N SER A 425 13.30 -16.20 0.65
CA SER A 425 13.13 -17.04 1.84
C SER A 425 13.51 -18.50 1.60
N LYS A 426 13.34 -19.02 0.39
CA LYS A 426 13.55 -20.45 0.06
C LYS A 426 14.91 -21.01 0.50
N PRO A 427 16.05 -20.38 0.24
CA PRO A 427 17.36 -20.91 0.69
C PRO A 427 17.48 -21.02 2.22
N TYR A 428 16.88 -20.09 2.94
CA TYR A 428 16.89 -20.09 4.43
C TYR A 428 15.97 -21.18 4.98
N LEU A 429 14.79 -21.37 4.39
CA LEU A 429 13.87 -22.46 4.72
C LEU A 429 14.49 -23.81 4.42
N ASP A 430 15.15 -23.97 3.28
CA ASP A 430 15.84 -25.22 2.91
C ASP A 430 16.94 -25.57 3.92
N LYS A 431 17.75 -24.59 4.31
CA LYS A 431 18.76 -24.74 5.34
C LYS A 431 18.14 -25.11 6.70
N LEU A 432 17.08 -24.41 7.11
CA LEU A 432 16.36 -24.68 8.36
C LEU A 432 15.81 -26.11 8.36
N TYR A 433 15.12 -26.51 7.29
CA TYR A 433 14.53 -27.84 7.16
C TYR A 433 15.60 -28.95 7.18
N LYS A 434 16.63 -28.85 6.34
CA LYS A 434 17.72 -29.85 6.28
C LYS A 434 18.45 -30.04 7.60
N GLN A 435 18.65 -28.96 8.36
CA GLN A 435 19.34 -29.01 9.65
C GLN A 435 18.46 -29.52 10.80
N ASN A 436 17.14 -29.54 10.65
CA ASN A 436 16.19 -29.88 11.72
C ASN A 436 15.12 -30.89 11.29
N LYS A 437 15.37 -31.68 10.26
CA LYS A 437 14.39 -32.61 9.64
C LYS A 437 13.77 -33.60 10.62
N ASP A 438 14.51 -33.96 11.66
CA ASP A 438 14.07 -34.82 12.76
C ASP A 438 13.16 -34.10 13.79
N LYS A 439 13.18 -32.77 13.80
CA LYS A 439 12.47 -31.92 14.78
C LYS A 439 11.31 -31.11 14.18
N ILE A 440 11.27 -30.95 12.87
CA ILE A 440 10.25 -30.16 12.20
C ILE A 440 9.59 -30.90 11.04
N GLU A 441 8.31 -30.61 10.84
CA GLU A 441 7.63 -30.73 9.55
C GLU A 441 7.49 -29.33 8.95
N MET A 442 7.55 -29.24 7.62
CA MET A 442 7.38 -27.97 6.93
C MET A 442 6.36 -28.10 5.83
N ILE A 443 5.45 -27.13 5.76
CA ILE A 443 4.33 -27.10 4.82
C ILE A 443 4.25 -25.72 4.23
N THR A 444 4.35 -25.61 2.91
CA THR A 444 4.08 -24.36 2.19
C THR A 444 2.67 -24.40 1.62
N VAL A 445 1.90 -23.37 1.91
CA VAL A 445 0.57 -23.10 1.36
C VAL A 445 0.68 -21.99 0.32
N SER A 446 0.30 -22.29 -0.90
CA SER A 446 0.26 -21.34 -2.03
C SER A 446 -1.18 -21.01 -2.37
N ASP A 447 -1.44 -19.74 -2.68
CA ASP A 447 -2.70 -19.24 -3.23
C ASP A 447 -2.60 -18.85 -4.72
N ASP A 448 -1.55 -19.30 -5.39
CA ASP A 448 -1.37 -19.12 -6.82
C ASP A 448 -2.46 -19.83 -7.62
N LYS A 449 -2.73 -19.35 -8.83
CA LYS A 449 -3.61 -20.07 -9.76
C LYS A 449 -3.09 -21.49 -9.95
N LEU A 450 -4.00 -22.47 -9.90
CA LEU A 450 -3.64 -23.87 -9.97
C LEU A 450 -2.80 -24.21 -11.22
N SER A 451 -3.14 -23.62 -12.38
CA SER A 451 -2.39 -23.82 -13.62
C SER A 451 -0.94 -23.33 -13.49
N GLU A 452 -0.73 -22.14 -12.93
CA GLU A 452 0.61 -21.58 -12.74
C GLU A 452 1.41 -22.37 -11.70
N TRP A 453 0.75 -22.80 -10.63
CA TRP A 453 1.38 -23.59 -9.58
C TRP A 453 1.80 -24.97 -10.06
N LYS A 454 0.99 -25.63 -10.93
CA LYS A 454 1.31 -26.92 -11.51
C LYS A 454 2.35 -26.85 -12.64
N ASP A 455 2.53 -25.70 -13.27
CA ASP A 455 3.55 -25.50 -14.30
C ASP A 455 4.97 -25.40 -13.74
N LYS A 456 5.13 -25.14 -12.43
CA LYS A 456 6.45 -25.16 -11.80
C LYS A 456 7.00 -26.59 -11.71
N PRO A 457 8.34 -26.78 -11.67
CA PRO A 457 8.93 -28.10 -11.48
C PRO A 457 8.47 -28.72 -10.14
N ASN A 458 7.88 -29.92 -10.20
CA ASN A 458 7.58 -30.70 -8.99
C ASN A 458 8.87 -31.06 -8.26
N GLY A 459 8.89 -30.97 -6.92
CA GLY A 459 10.06 -31.28 -6.10
C GLY A 459 11.13 -30.20 -6.04
N GLU A 460 10.78 -28.95 -6.38
CA GLU A 460 11.68 -27.79 -6.20
C GLU A 460 12.15 -27.64 -4.74
N VAL A 461 11.33 -28.09 -3.79
CA VAL A 461 11.65 -28.09 -2.37
C VAL A 461 11.58 -29.50 -1.77
N SER A 462 12.22 -29.72 -0.64
CA SER A 462 12.32 -31.03 0.04
C SER A 462 11.27 -31.24 1.15
N TRP A 463 10.26 -30.37 1.21
CA TRP A 463 9.15 -30.41 2.17
C TRP A 463 7.80 -30.40 1.46
N HIS A 464 6.69 -30.36 2.20
CA HIS A 464 5.35 -30.41 1.65
C HIS A 464 4.94 -29.07 1.05
N GLU A 465 4.37 -29.10 -0.17
CA GLU A 465 3.78 -27.94 -0.82
C GLU A 465 2.33 -28.24 -1.18
N TRP A 466 1.45 -27.38 -0.74
CA TRP A 466 0.02 -27.48 -0.99
C TRP A 466 -0.51 -26.21 -1.63
N ASN A 467 -1.48 -26.39 -2.51
CA ASN A 467 -2.23 -25.28 -3.09
C ASN A 467 -3.66 -25.33 -2.59
N ASP A 468 -4.25 -24.19 -2.35
CA ASP A 468 -5.59 -24.15 -1.79
C ASP A 468 -6.70 -24.09 -2.83
N HIS A 469 -6.40 -24.28 -4.07
CA HIS A 469 -7.30 -24.49 -5.20
C HIS A 469 -8.54 -23.59 -5.33
N ASN A 470 -8.96 -22.87 -4.35
CA ASN A 470 -10.11 -21.95 -4.30
C ASN A 470 -10.46 -21.53 -2.85
N LEU A 471 -9.80 -22.11 -1.85
CA LEU A 471 -10.07 -21.83 -0.43
C LEU A 471 -9.06 -20.86 0.19
N ALA A 472 -8.10 -20.38 -0.61
CA ALA A 472 -6.99 -19.52 -0.22
C ALA A 472 -7.36 -18.49 0.81
N ARG A 473 -8.42 -17.82 0.54
CA ARG A 473 -8.77 -16.63 1.30
C ARG A 473 -9.38 -16.96 2.65
N GLU A 474 -10.14 -18.05 2.77
CA GLU A 474 -10.74 -18.42 4.07
C GLU A 474 -9.67 -18.91 5.04
N ILE A 475 -8.72 -19.72 4.57
CA ILE A 475 -7.59 -20.19 5.38
C ILE A 475 -6.71 -18.98 5.76
N ARG A 476 -6.35 -18.12 4.80
CA ARG A 476 -5.58 -16.90 5.06
C ARG A 476 -6.27 -15.95 6.02
N LYS A 477 -7.59 -15.76 5.90
CA LYS A 477 -8.38 -14.95 6.83
C LYS A 477 -8.34 -15.55 8.23
N LYS A 478 -8.52 -16.87 8.36
CA LYS A 478 -8.49 -17.56 9.66
C LYS A 478 -7.14 -17.47 10.35
N TYR A 479 -6.06 -17.61 9.59
CA TYR A 479 -4.68 -17.48 10.05
C TYR A 479 -4.17 -16.04 10.07
N ASP A 480 -4.99 -15.06 9.72
CA ASP A 480 -4.59 -13.66 9.67
C ASP A 480 -3.37 -13.39 8.78
N VAL A 481 -3.32 -14.00 7.61
CA VAL A 481 -2.22 -13.84 6.66
C VAL A 481 -2.46 -12.62 5.79
N LEU A 482 -1.72 -11.54 6.06
CA LEU A 482 -1.88 -10.25 5.39
C LEU A 482 -0.94 -10.04 4.22
N GLY A 483 0.15 -10.79 4.17
CA GLY A 483 1.18 -10.67 3.15
C GLY A 483 2.03 -11.93 3.06
N ASN A 484 2.82 -12.04 1.99
CA ASN A 484 3.74 -13.14 1.75
C ASN A 484 5.19 -12.66 1.84
N PRO A 485 6.10 -13.49 2.40
CA PRO A 485 5.80 -14.71 3.12
C PRO A 485 5.25 -14.45 4.52
N THR A 486 4.40 -15.36 5.04
CA THR A 486 4.03 -15.41 6.46
C THR A 486 4.36 -16.80 7.00
N PHE A 487 4.97 -16.85 8.19
CA PHE A 487 5.42 -18.10 8.81
C PHE A 487 4.74 -18.29 10.14
N PHE A 488 4.31 -19.53 10.43
CA PHE A 488 3.83 -19.94 11.75
C PHE A 488 4.70 -21.07 12.26
N VAL A 489 5.14 -20.94 13.50
CA VAL A 489 5.77 -22.02 14.26
C VAL A 489 4.71 -22.63 15.15
N ILE A 490 4.34 -23.87 14.90
CA ILE A 490 3.30 -24.61 15.63
C ILE A 490 4.01 -25.75 16.40
N ASN A 491 3.74 -25.90 17.68
CA ASN A 491 4.34 -26.97 18.47
C ASN A 491 3.65 -28.32 18.20
N SER A 492 4.20 -29.39 18.77
CA SER A 492 3.67 -30.76 18.61
C SER A 492 2.25 -30.96 19.13
N GLU A 493 1.75 -30.06 19.98
CA GLU A 493 0.39 -30.07 20.51
C GLU A 493 -0.60 -29.31 19.61
N GLY A 494 -0.12 -28.65 18.56
CA GLY A 494 -0.93 -27.83 17.64
C GLY A 494 -1.09 -26.38 18.08
N LYS A 495 -0.33 -25.93 19.08
CA LYS A 495 -0.37 -24.54 19.55
C LYS A 495 0.54 -23.66 18.71
N ILE A 496 0.03 -22.53 18.26
CA ILE A 496 0.82 -21.50 17.55
C ILE A 496 1.78 -20.85 18.56
N VAL A 497 3.07 -21.11 18.40
CA VAL A 497 4.11 -20.59 19.27
C VAL A 497 4.54 -19.20 18.81
N LYS A 498 4.67 -19.01 17.48
CA LYS A 498 5.13 -17.75 16.91
C LYS A 498 4.59 -17.54 15.50
N LYS A 499 4.33 -16.27 15.16
CA LYS A 499 3.97 -15.80 13.82
C LYS A 499 4.99 -14.78 13.35
N TYR A 500 5.43 -14.89 12.11
CA TYR A 500 6.31 -13.92 11.45
C TYR A 500 5.71 -13.49 10.13
N VAL A 501 5.82 -12.20 9.80
CA VAL A 501 5.32 -11.63 8.54
C VAL A 501 6.48 -10.97 7.79
N GLY A 502 6.64 -11.33 6.52
CA GLY A 502 7.72 -10.81 5.68
C GLY A 502 9.04 -11.53 5.85
N PHE A 503 10.04 -11.12 5.05
CA PHE A 503 11.37 -11.68 5.05
C PHE A 503 12.33 -10.85 5.92
N ALA A 504 12.99 -11.50 6.86
CA ALA A 504 14.19 -11.00 7.54
C ALA A 504 15.05 -12.20 7.92
N GLU A 505 16.37 -12.12 7.77
CA GLU A 505 17.27 -13.25 8.06
C GLU A 505 17.18 -13.70 9.52
N GLN A 506 17.01 -12.76 10.45
CA GLN A 506 16.86 -13.02 11.88
C GLN A 506 15.67 -13.91 12.22
N VAL A 507 14.61 -13.90 11.41
CA VAL A 507 13.42 -14.75 11.59
C VAL A 507 13.79 -16.23 11.55
N PHE A 508 14.68 -16.63 10.66
CA PHE A 508 15.10 -18.03 10.50
C PHE A 508 16.00 -18.49 11.65
N ASP A 509 16.83 -17.61 12.20
CA ASP A 509 17.62 -17.89 13.40
C ASP A 509 16.72 -18.04 14.63
N GLU A 510 15.70 -17.18 14.78
CA GLU A 510 14.72 -17.29 15.85
C GLU A 510 13.88 -18.58 15.75
N MET A 511 13.42 -18.95 14.56
CA MET A 511 12.72 -20.23 14.34
C MET A 511 13.60 -21.40 14.73
N LYS A 512 14.88 -21.37 14.36
CA LYS A 512 15.85 -22.41 14.74
C LYS A 512 16.03 -22.52 16.26
N ASP A 513 16.07 -21.39 16.95
CA ASP A 513 16.21 -21.39 18.42
C ASP A 513 14.96 -21.96 19.10
N ILE A 514 13.75 -21.62 18.62
CA ILE A 514 12.49 -22.18 19.12
C ILE A 514 12.48 -23.71 18.92
N VAL A 515 12.73 -24.21 17.71
CA VAL A 515 12.67 -25.66 17.43
C VAL A 515 13.83 -26.44 18.09
N SER A 516 14.86 -25.75 18.52
CA SER A 516 15.98 -26.35 19.28
C SER A 516 15.76 -26.32 20.79
N GLY A 517 14.65 -25.73 21.26
CA GLY A 517 14.34 -25.59 22.68
C GLY A 517 15.26 -24.63 23.45
N LYS A 518 15.84 -23.64 22.74
CA LYS A 518 16.68 -22.59 23.32
C LYS A 518 15.87 -21.35 23.76
N LYS A 519 14.64 -21.25 23.32
CA LYS A 519 13.66 -20.21 23.71
C LYS A 519 12.35 -20.85 24.12
#